data_753146a043e0de478f7f4c022a940066
#
_entry.id   753146a043e0de478f7f4c022a940066
#
_cell.length_a   1.000
_cell.length_b   1.000
_cell.length_c   1.000
_cell.angle_alpha   90.00
_cell.angle_beta   90.00
_cell.angle_gamma   90.00
#
_symmetry.space_group_name_H-M   'P 1'
#
loop_
_entity.id
_entity.type
_entity.pdbx_description
1 polymer ?
#
loop_
_entity_poly.entity_id
_entity_poly.type
_entity_poly.pdbx_seq_one_letter_code
_entity_poly.pdbx_strand_id
1 'polypeptide(L)'
;MNDITITIYNEKMRVPVGTRVIDLVRVDDRKKYIVCGVGAQTKELRYRLSEKNDGMEITLRDLCNIEAGKAYEATLRFVIAKAFYNLYPDVSIMFSYNVSRAVFCRALTDGFNMYRAADAIKAEVERIIAADLPIERVTVSKEEAEEIYRRFGHEDKLDILKYRPESTVNLYVCDGYYDYLHSYMAASTGCLGDYLIEPYSPGLMIRYPRYELGAKIPEFVEETTYGRTLQRAYRWSKKAHLQTISEINHRVEAGAGSTRDFVQMCEARHAAMLCELGDSIESDIENIRLIGIAGPSSSGKTTFCNRLRIELLSRGIEPVMISLDDYYRDREEICRLQNVSREEVDLEHLNCLDIELFNRNLFDLINGEEVTLPRFDFKLGHRVEGRTIRVGEGHPIIIEGIHALNEKLSGSIPKHQKYKIYIAPQAQMNIDDHSPLNITDLRLIRRMVRDMSFRGSPAARTIDMWQSVRNGEFKWIYPNQEGANFVFNSALPYELCVLRQKALPALREIGDDDPQFLVANRLIKYLKYFRPIEDLSVIPCNSLLREFIGGSCFDV
;
A
#
# COMPACT_ATOMS: atom_id res chain seq x y z
N MET A 1 -16.10 -18.46 -39.38
CA MET A 1 -15.62 -17.76 -38.18
C MET A 1 -16.72 -16.76 -37.81
N ASN A 2 -17.15 -16.76 -36.56
CA ASN A 2 -18.17 -15.79 -36.15
C ASN A 2 -17.49 -14.42 -35.97
N ASP A 3 -18.06 -13.40 -36.62
CA ASP A 3 -17.63 -12.03 -36.40
C ASP A 3 -18.45 -11.41 -35.29
N ILE A 4 -17.83 -10.53 -34.54
CA ILE A 4 -18.43 -9.67 -33.50
C ILE A 4 -18.29 -8.19 -33.87
N THR A 5 -19.19 -7.37 -33.36
CA THR A 5 -19.16 -5.93 -33.51
C THR A 5 -18.63 -5.31 -32.22
N ILE A 6 -17.61 -4.48 -32.32
CA ILE A 6 -17.03 -3.75 -31.18
C ILE A 6 -16.96 -2.26 -31.50
N THR A 7 -16.82 -1.44 -30.47
CA THR A 7 -16.53 -0.01 -30.63
C THR A 7 -15.13 0.29 -30.08
N ILE A 8 -14.25 0.87 -30.88
CA ILE A 8 -12.92 1.36 -30.50
C ILE A 8 -12.64 2.69 -31.18
N TYR A 9 -11.99 3.65 -30.52
CA TYR A 9 -11.81 5.04 -31.01
C TYR A 9 -13.14 5.73 -31.42
N ASN A 10 -14.24 5.39 -30.75
CA ASN A 10 -15.62 5.81 -31.08
C ASN A 10 -16.11 5.32 -32.46
N GLU A 11 -15.44 4.36 -33.08
CA GLU A 11 -15.80 3.77 -34.37
C GLU A 11 -16.28 2.32 -34.18
N LYS A 12 -17.42 1.96 -34.80
CA LYS A 12 -17.90 0.57 -34.79
C LYS A 12 -17.12 -0.22 -35.84
N MET A 13 -16.58 -1.36 -35.40
CA MET A 13 -15.84 -2.29 -36.26
C MET A 13 -16.39 -3.71 -36.14
N ARG A 14 -16.43 -4.42 -37.25
CA ARG A 14 -16.71 -5.85 -37.28
C ARG A 14 -15.40 -6.62 -37.38
N VAL A 15 -15.14 -7.49 -36.43
CA VAL A 15 -13.87 -8.23 -36.29
C VAL A 15 -14.12 -9.70 -36.02
N PRO A 16 -13.25 -10.60 -36.50
CA PRO A 16 -13.34 -12.03 -36.20
C PRO A 16 -13.17 -12.31 -34.70
N VAL A 17 -13.89 -13.28 -34.17
CA VAL A 17 -13.63 -13.85 -32.83
C VAL A 17 -12.18 -14.35 -32.76
N GLY A 18 -11.49 -14.03 -31.67
CA GLY A 18 -10.06 -14.36 -31.49
C GLY A 18 -9.10 -13.23 -31.86
N THR A 19 -9.59 -12.12 -32.45
CA THR A 19 -8.77 -10.93 -32.73
C THR A 19 -8.20 -10.36 -31.41
N ARG A 20 -6.90 -10.07 -31.38
CA ARG A 20 -6.27 -9.41 -30.22
C ARG A 20 -6.56 -7.92 -30.26
N VAL A 21 -6.80 -7.32 -29.08
CA VAL A 21 -7.05 -5.87 -29.01
C VAL A 21 -5.87 -5.07 -29.56
N ILE A 22 -4.62 -5.50 -29.35
CA ILE A 22 -3.41 -4.81 -29.88
C ILE A 22 -3.41 -4.73 -31.40
N ASP A 23 -4.01 -5.68 -32.11
CA ASP A 23 -4.06 -5.69 -33.56
C ASP A 23 -5.04 -4.62 -34.11
N LEU A 24 -5.94 -4.11 -33.24
CA LEU A 24 -6.90 -3.03 -33.53
C LEU A 24 -6.37 -1.64 -33.13
N VAL A 25 -5.29 -1.60 -32.36
CA VAL A 25 -4.66 -0.33 -31.96
C VAL A 25 -3.86 0.23 -33.14
N ARG A 26 -4.07 1.53 -33.44
CA ARG A 26 -3.33 2.23 -34.47
C ARG A 26 -1.84 2.11 -34.23
N VAL A 27 -1.06 1.93 -35.28
CA VAL A 27 0.39 1.65 -35.16
C VAL A 27 1.12 2.69 -34.30
N ASP A 28 0.82 3.96 -34.51
CA ASP A 28 1.44 5.08 -33.79
C ASP A 28 1.05 5.14 -32.30
N ASP A 29 -0.06 4.49 -31.93
CA ASP A 29 -0.58 4.47 -30.57
C ASP A 29 -0.16 3.24 -29.77
N ARG A 30 0.44 2.23 -30.40
CA ARG A 30 0.74 0.92 -29.73
C ARG A 30 1.68 1.05 -28.54
N LYS A 31 2.57 2.03 -28.54
CA LYS A 31 3.49 2.30 -27.41
C LYS A 31 2.88 3.20 -26.36
N LYS A 32 1.83 3.94 -26.68
CA LYS A 32 1.14 4.86 -25.78
C LYS A 32 0.21 4.14 -24.82
N TYR A 33 -0.54 3.17 -25.31
CA TYR A 33 -1.53 2.47 -24.50
C TYR A 33 -0.95 1.18 -23.90
N ILE A 34 -1.19 0.95 -22.64
CA ILE A 34 -0.61 -0.16 -21.87
C ILE A 34 -1.63 -1.28 -21.63
N VAL A 35 -2.87 -0.90 -21.32
CA VAL A 35 -3.99 -1.83 -21.10
C VAL A 35 -5.25 -1.29 -21.76
N CYS A 36 -6.31 -2.10 -21.81
CA CYS A 36 -7.62 -1.67 -22.32
C CYS A 36 -8.74 -2.01 -21.35
N GLY A 37 -9.81 -1.24 -21.41
CA GLY A 37 -11.13 -1.62 -20.89
C GLY A 37 -11.90 -2.38 -21.95
N VAL A 38 -12.53 -3.48 -21.57
CA VAL A 38 -13.50 -4.24 -22.40
C VAL A 38 -14.77 -4.36 -21.57
N GLY A 39 -15.76 -3.51 -21.86
CA GLY A 39 -16.88 -3.28 -20.96
C GLY A 39 -16.36 -2.77 -19.59
N ALA A 40 -16.82 -3.34 -18.49
CA ALA A 40 -16.38 -2.97 -17.13
C ALA A 40 -14.97 -3.51 -16.76
N GLN A 41 -14.41 -4.44 -17.52
CA GLN A 41 -13.19 -5.14 -17.16
C GLN A 41 -11.95 -4.50 -17.80
N THR A 42 -10.85 -4.41 -17.03
CA THR A 42 -9.53 -4.10 -17.59
C THR A 42 -8.84 -5.37 -18.06
N LYS A 43 -8.28 -5.32 -19.26
CA LYS A 43 -7.55 -6.43 -19.92
C LYS A 43 -6.20 -5.93 -20.44
N GLU A 44 -5.27 -6.85 -20.66
CA GLU A 44 -4.05 -6.58 -21.42
C GLU A 44 -4.37 -6.34 -22.89
N LEU A 45 -3.56 -5.58 -23.62
CA LEU A 45 -3.77 -5.35 -25.05
C LEU A 45 -3.67 -6.63 -25.89
N ARG A 46 -3.04 -7.69 -25.38
CA ARG A 46 -2.99 -8.99 -26.04
C ARG A 46 -4.25 -9.85 -25.84
N TYR A 47 -5.23 -9.35 -25.08
CA TYR A 47 -6.51 -10.03 -24.86
C TYR A 47 -7.19 -10.36 -26.18
N ARG A 48 -7.65 -11.62 -26.33
CA ARG A 48 -8.39 -12.09 -27.50
C ARG A 48 -9.87 -11.92 -27.27
N LEU A 49 -10.51 -11.22 -28.20
CA LEU A 49 -11.96 -10.99 -28.18
C LEU A 49 -12.72 -12.30 -28.41
N SER A 50 -13.79 -12.48 -27.66
CA SER A 50 -14.69 -13.63 -27.73
C SER A 50 -16.10 -13.19 -28.09
N GLU A 51 -17.00 -14.13 -28.35
CA GLU A 51 -18.42 -13.88 -28.62
C GLU A 51 -19.10 -13.05 -27.51
N LYS A 52 -18.63 -13.18 -26.24
CA LYS A 52 -19.12 -12.39 -25.09
C LYS A 52 -18.84 -10.89 -25.21
N ASN A 53 -17.95 -10.51 -26.09
CA ASN A 53 -17.57 -9.10 -26.28
C ASN A 53 -18.36 -8.42 -27.41
N ASP A 54 -19.32 -9.10 -28.02
CA ASP A 54 -20.15 -8.51 -29.06
C ASP A 54 -20.95 -7.31 -28.51
N GLY A 55 -20.93 -6.20 -29.25
CA GLY A 55 -21.55 -4.94 -28.87
C GLY A 55 -20.76 -4.12 -27.82
N MET A 56 -19.63 -4.62 -27.30
CA MET A 56 -18.89 -3.92 -26.28
C MET A 56 -18.02 -2.79 -26.81
N GLU A 57 -17.80 -1.79 -25.96
CA GLU A 57 -16.82 -0.74 -26.16
C GLU A 57 -15.45 -1.16 -25.61
N ILE A 58 -14.40 -0.88 -26.39
CA ILE A 58 -13.01 -1.04 -26.00
C ILE A 58 -12.41 0.34 -25.77
N THR A 59 -12.03 0.63 -24.52
CA THR A 59 -11.37 1.86 -24.12
C THR A 59 -9.87 1.62 -23.94
N LEU A 60 -9.03 2.36 -24.68
CA LEU A 60 -7.59 2.26 -24.53
C LEU A 60 -7.11 3.13 -23.35
N ARG A 61 -6.18 2.64 -22.54
CA ARG A 61 -5.73 3.29 -21.31
C ARG A 61 -4.23 3.50 -21.31
N ASP A 62 -3.84 4.76 -21.15
CA ASP A 62 -2.45 5.22 -21.03
C ASP A 62 -2.02 5.32 -19.56
N LEU A 63 -0.82 5.86 -19.31
CA LEU A 63 -0.20 5.96 -17.98
C LEU A 63 -0.94 6.90 -17.00
N CYS A 64 -1.92 7.67 -17.42
CA CYS A 64 -2.80 8.40 -16.51
C CYS A 64 -3.84 7.49 -15.83
N ASN A 65 -3.93 6.23 -16.26
CA ASN A 65 -4.76 5.22 -15.63
C ASN A 65 -3.96 4.38 -14.62
N ILE A 66 -4.54 4.12 -13.44
CA ILE A 66 -3.88 3.40 -12.34
C ILE A 66 -3.45 1.97 -12.74
N GLU A 67 -4.27 1.25 -13.49
CA GLU A 67 -3.97 -0.14 -13.88
C GLU A 67 -2.93 -0.20 -15.01
N ALA A 68 -2.93 0.79 -15.89
CA ALA A 68 -1.87 0.96 -16.88
C ALA A 68 -0.52 1.28 -16.20
N GLY A 69 -0.51 2.16 -15.19
CA GLY A 69 0.68 2.45 -14.39
C GLY A 69 1.25 1.22 -13.68
N LYS A 70 0.38 0.35 -13.12
CA LYS A 70 0.81 -0.92 -12.50
C LYS A 70 1.38 -1.90 -13.52
N ALA A 71 0.75 -2.02 -14.69
CA ALA A 71 1.24 -2.88 -15.75
C ALA A 71 2.58 -2.39 -16.31
N TYR A 72 2.76 -1.07 -16.41
CA TYR A 72 4.04 -0.45 -16.78
C TYR A 72 5.15 -0.77 -15.76
N GLU A 73 4.88 -0.56 -14.47
CA GLU A 73 5.82 -0.90 -13.39
C GLU A 73 6.24 -2.37 -13.44
N ALA A 74 5.27 -3.28 -13.60
CA ALA A 74 5.54 -4.72 -13.69
C ALA A 74 6.40 -5.05 -14.91
N THR A 75 6.11 -4.42 -16.07
CA THR A 75 6.90 -4.59 -17.29
C THR A 75 8.32 -4.08 -17.10
N LEU A 76 8.51 -2.94 -16.43
CA LEU A 76 9.84 -2.39 -16.15
C LEU A 76 10.65 -3.32 -15.22
N ARG A 77 10.04 -3.86 -14.16
CA ARG A 77 10.69 -4.85 -13.29
C ARG A 77 11.07 -6.12 -14.05
N PHE A 78 10.20 -6.61 -14.93
CA PHE A 78 10.47 -7.76 -15.78
C PHE A 78 11.67 -7.51 -16.70
N VAL A 79 11.74 -6.34 -17.37
CA VAL A 79 12.84 -5.98 -18.25
C VAL A 79 14.16 -5.85 -17.47
N ILE A 80 14.12 -5.27 -16.26
CA ILE A 80 15.31 -5.18 -15.40
C ILE A 80 15.75 -6.59 -14.96
N ALA A 81 14.84 -7.48 -14.57
CA ALA A 81 15.16 -8.85 -14.20
C ALA A 81 15.76 -9.62 -15.39
N LYS A 82 15.21 -9.43 -16.60
CA LYS A 82 15.80 -9.98 -17.85
C LYS A 82 17.21 -9.42 -18.10
N ALA A 83 17.45 -8.13 -17.87
CA ALA A 83 18.77 -7.53 -18.03
C ALA A 83 19.80 -8.14 -17.05
N PHE A 84 19.39 -8.37 -15.78
CA PHE A 84 20.25 -9.11 -14.85
C PHE A 84 20.53 -10.53 -15.31
N TYR A 85 19.50 -11.25 -15.73
CA TYR A 85 19.67 -12.60 -16.25
C TYR A 85 20.64 -12.65 -17.45
N ASN A 86 20.58 -11.68 -18.35
CA ASN A 86 21.46 -11.62 -19.53
C ASN A 86 22.93 -11.35 -19.16
N LEU A 87 23.18 -10.47 -18.19
CA LEU A 87 24.53 -10.01 -17.83
C LEU A 87 25.13 -10.76 -16.64
N TYR A 88 24.30 -11.18 -15.70
CA TYR A 88 24.71 -11.74 -14.41
C TYR A 88 23.77 -12.89 -14.00
N PRO A 89 23.74 -14.01 -14.74
CA PRO A 89 22.78 -15.10 -14.54
C PRO A 89 22.83 -15.74 -13.14
N ASP A 90 23.97 -15.64 -12.45
CA ASP A 90 24.17 -16.18 -11.10
C ASP A 90 23.79 -15.19 -9.99
N VAL A 91 23.28 -14.00 -10.35
CA VAL A 91 22.90 -12.96 -9.38
C VAL A 91 21.41 -12.94 -9.17
N SER A 92 20.97 -13.35 -8.00
CA SER A 92 19.58 -13.17 -7.56
C SER A 92 19.33 -11.73 -7.13
N ILE A 93 18.17 -11.19 -7.51
CA ILE A 93 17.77 -9.83 -7.19
C ILE A 93 16.40 -9.82 -6.52
N MET A 94 16.14 -8.80 -5.70
CA MET A 94 14.84 -8.57 -5.07
C MET A 94 14.39 -7.15 -5.33
N PHE A 95 13.11 -7.00 -5.67
CA PHE A 95 12.46 -5.70 -5.75
C PHE A 95 11.71 -5.40 -4.46
N SER A 96 11.68 -4.13 -4.06
CA SER A 96 10.88 -3.62 -2.94
C SER A 96 10.43 -2.20 -3.23
N TYR A 97 9.42 -1.70 -2.49
CA TYR A 97 9.10 -0.26 -2.53
C TYR A 97 10.03 0.52 -1.61
N ASN A 98 10.30 1.77 -1.96
CA ASN A 98 11.23 2.64 -1.23
C ASN A 98 10.72 4.09 -1.20
N VAL A 99 11.55 4.99 -0.67
CA VAL A 99 11.32 6.43 -0.64
C VAL A 99 11.00 6.99 -2.03
N SER A 100 10.44 8.18 -2.08
CA SER A 100 10.11 8.88 -3.33
C SER A 100 9.17 8.11 -4.27
N ARG A 101 8.35 7.20 -3.74
CA ARG A 101 7.45 6.32 -4.50
C ARG A 101 8.15 5.46 -5.54
N ALA A 102 9.43 5.19 -5.33
CA ALA A 102 10.24 4.40 -6.23
C ALA A 102 10.14 2.90 -5.96
N VAL A 103 10.52 2.10 -6.95
CA VAL A 103 10.88 0.70 -6.77
C VAL A 103 12.39 0.63 -6.51
N PHE A 104 12.80 -0.24 -5.63
CA PHE A 104 14.19 -0.47 -5.28
C PHE A 104 14.58 -1.90 -5.64
N CYS A 105 15.67 -2.04 -6.38
CA CYS A 105 16.27 -3.33 -6.76
C CYS A 105 17.58 -3.54 -6.01
N ARG A 106 17.71 -4.68 -5.34
CA ARG A 106 18.94 -5.08 -4.65
C ARG A 106 19.36 -6.48 -5.05
N ALA A 107 20.67 -6.73 -5.02
CA ALA A 107 21.18 -8.10 -5.11
C ALA A 107 20.98 -8.84 -3.79
N LEU A 108 20.58 -10.10 -3.87
CA LEU A 108 20.54 -11.03 -2.76
C LEU A 108 21.85 -11.81 -2.65
N THR A 109 22.58 -11.93 -3.77
CA THR A 109 23.89 -12.60 -3.87
C THR A 109 24.95 -11.79 -3.12
N ASP A 110 25.56 -12.39 -2.12
CA ASP A 110 26.58 -11.75 -1.31
C ASP A 110 27.81 -11.34 -2.15
N GLY A 111 28.34 -10.15 -1.84
CA GLY A 111 29.54 -9.61 -2.51
C GLY A 111 29.28 -8.96 -3.88
N PHE A 112 28.07 -9.06 -4.46
CA PHE A 112 27.75 -8.38 -5.70
C PHE A 112 27.62 -6.87 -5.51
N ASN A 113 28.34 -6.10 -6.33
CA ASN A 113 28.37 -4.65 -6.21
C ASN A 113 27.42 -3.99 -7.21
N MET A 114 26.21 -3.66 -6.75
CA MET A 114 25.16 -3.02 -7.56
C MET A 114 25.60 -1.66 -8.15
N TYR A 115 26.42 -0.89 -7.43
CA TYR A 115 26.89 0.41 -7.91
C TYR A 115 27.78 0.26 -9.16
N ARG A 116 28.71 -0.71 -9.15
CA ARG A 116 29.57 -1.00 -10.31
C ARG A 116 28.81 -1.58 -11.50
N ALA A 117 27.73 -2.31 -11.25
CA ALA A 117 26.90 -2.91 -12.29
C ALA A 117 25.88 -1.93 -12.89
N ALA A 118 25.64 -0.80 -12.26
CA ALA A 118 24.52 0.10 -12.60
C ALA A 118 24.50 0.55 -14.08
N ASP A 119 25.64 0.99 -14.59
CA ASP A 119 25.74 1.48 -15.98
C ASP A 119 25.53 0.34 -17.00
N ALA A 120 26.09 -0.85 -16.73
CA ALA A 120 25.90 -2.01 -17.59
C ALA A 120 24.43 -2.49 -17.59
N ILE A 121 23.79 -2.53 -16.41
CA ILE A 121 22.37 -2.89 -16.31
C ILE A 121 21.52 -1.87 -17.06
N LYS A 122 21.79 -0.57 -16.89
CA LYS A 122 21.05 0.49 -17.57
C LYS A 122 21.18 0.37 -19.09
N ALA A 123 22.38 0.18 -19.61
CA ALA A 123 22.64 -0.01 -21.04
C ALA A 123 21.91 -1.25 -21.60
N GLU A 124 21.88 -2.35 -20.84
CA GLU A 124 21.17 -3.56 -21.26
C GLU A 124 19.65 -3.37 -21.24
N VAL A 125 19.10 -2.69 -20.23
CA VAL A 125 17.67 -2.31 -20.20
C VAL A 125 17.32 -1.44 -21.40
N GLU A 126 18.11 -0.42 -21.72
CA GLU A 126 17.94 0.44 -22.89
C GLU A 126 17.98 -0.38 -24.21
N ARG A 127 18.91 -1.34 -24.32
CA ARG A 127 19.02 -2.25 -25.48
C ARG A 127 17.76 -3.11 -25.64
N ILE A 128 17.26 -3.72 -24.54
CA ILE A 128 16.06 -4.55 -24.57
C ILE A 128 14.82 -3.72 -24.98
N ILE A 129 14.69 -2.50 -24.45
CA ILE A 129 13.59 -1.60 -24.77
C ILE A 129 13.65 -1.14 -26.24
N ALA A 130 14.83 -0.76 -26.73
CA ALA A 130 15.02 -0.34 -28.10
C ALA A 130 14.74 -1.44 -29.12
N ALA A 131 14.95 -2.70 -28.74
CA ALA A 131 14.62 -3.86 -29.58
C ALA A 131 13.12 -4.12 -29.73
N ASP A 132 12.26 -3.47 -28.93
CA ASP A 132 10.79 -3.59 -28.94
C ASP A 132 10.29 -5.03 -29.00
N LEU A 133 10.85 -5.87 -28.11
CA LEU A 133 10.58 -7.30 -28.09
C LEU A 133 9.15 -7.59 -27.59
N PRO A 134 8.41 -8.51 -28.23
CA PRO A 134 7.09 -8.89 -27.77
C PRO A 134 7.17 -9.58 -26.40
N ILE A 135 6.22 -9.28 -25.54
CA ILE A 135 6.01 -9.95 -24.26
C ILE A 135 4.75 -10.79 -24.39
N GLU A 136 4.88 -12.09 -24.45
CA GLU A 136 3.75 -13.01 -24.60
C GLU A 136 3.36 -13.62 -23.24
N ARG A 137 2.10 -13.97 -23.08
CA ARG A 137 1.58 -14.67 -21.92
C ARG A 137 1.28 -16.11 -22.27
N VAL A 138 1.91 -17.05 -21.58
CA VAL A 138 1.74 -18.49 -21.79
C VAL A 138 1.14 -19.11 -20.53
N THR A 139 0.23 -20.07 -20.74
CA THR A 139 -0.32 -20.88 -19.65
C THR A 139 0.33 -22.24 -19.68
N VAL A 140 0.99 -22.61 -18.60
CA VAL A 140 1.72 -23.87 -18.45
C VAL A 140 1.14 -24.66 -17.27
N SER A 141 1.39 -25.97 -17.23
CA SER A 141 1.09 -26.80 -16.06
C SER A 141 1.97 -26.39 -14.87
N LYS A 142 1.62 -26.84 -13.68
CA LYS A 142 2.42 -26.59 -12.47
C LYS A 142 3.80 -27.24 -12.57
N GLU A 143 3.87 -28.43 -13.13
CA GLU A 143 5.07 -29.21 -13.36
C GLU A 143 6.01 -28.50 -14.35
N GLU A 144 5.48 -28.02 -15.47
CA GLU A 144 6.24 -27.23 -16.44
C GLU A 144 6.75 -25.91 -15.83
N ALA A 145 5.93 -25.24 -14.98
CA ALA A 145 6.37 -24.05 -14.26
C ALA A 145 7.53 -24.34 -13.30
N GLU A 146 7.50 -25.49 -12.60
CA GLU A 146 8.61 -25.91 -11.74
C GLU A 146 9.90 -26.12 -12.52
N GLU A 147 9.87 -26.75 -13.70
CA GLU A 147 11.02 -26.94 -14.58
C GLU A 147 11.59 -25.60 -15.05
N ILE A 148 10.70 -24.66 -15.45
CA ILE A 148 11.10 -23.33 -15.87
C ILE A 148 11.76 -22.58 -14.69
N TYR A 149 11.16 -22.58 -13.51
CA TYR A 149 11.74 -21.88 -12.36
C TYR A 149 13.09 -22.44 -11.92
N ARG A 150 13.28 -23.77 -11.93
CA ARG A 150 14.60 -24.40 -11.69
C ARG A 150 15.63 -23.97 -12.74
N ARG A 151 15.24 -23.92 -14.02
CA ARG A 151 16.12 -23.49 -15.13
C ARG A 151 16.61 -22.05 -14.96
N PHE A 152 15.76 -21.15 -14.41
CA PHE A 152 16.10 -19.75 -14.20
C PHE A 152 16.60 -19.43 -12.78
N GLY A 153 16.74 -20.43 -11.91
CA GLY A 153 17.21 -20.24 -10.53
C GLY A 153 16.24 -19.51 -9.63
N HIS A 154 14.93 -19.55 -9.92
CA HIS A 154 13.88 -18.89 -9.13
C HIS A 154 13.40 -19.77 -7.98
N GLU A 155 14.24 -20.00 -6.97
CA GLU A 155 13.92 -20.82 -5.79
C GLU A 155 12.72 -20.26 -4.99
N ASP A 156 12.63 -18.94 -4.87
CA ASP A 156 11.53 -18.22 -4.24
C ASP A 156 10.17 -18.54 -4.91
N LYS A 157 10.17 -18.68 -6.24
CA LYS A 157 8.96 -19.04 -7.01
C LYS A 157 8.60 -20.51 -6.89
N LEU A 158 9.59 -21.39 -6.76
CA LEU A 158 9.36 -22.81 -6.45
C LEU A 158 8.69 -22.95 -5.08
N ASP A 159 9.11 -22.17 -4.11
CA ASP A 159 8.55 -22.19 -2.77
C ASP A 159 7.10 -21.68 -2.75
N ILE A 160 6.80 -20.55 -3.38
CA ILE A 160 5.43 -20.02 -3.40
C ILE A 160 4.48 -20.90 -4.24
N LEU A 161 5.00 -21.60 -5.25
CA LEU A 161 4.22 -22.50 -6.11
C LEU A 161 3.58 -23.65 -5.30
N LYS A 162 4.19 -24.10 -4.20
CA LYS A 162 3.64 -25.12 -3.30
C LYS A 162 2.28 -24.70 -2.72
N TYR A 163 2.07 -23.40 -2.53
CA TYR A 163 0.85 -22.83 -1.95
C TYR A 163 -0.20 -22.44 -3.00
N ARG A 164 0.12 -22.59 -4.30
CA ARG A 164 -0.80 -22.27 -5.39
C ARG A 164 -1.89 -23.33 -5.50
N PRO A 165 -3.19 -22.94 -5.40
CA PRO A 165 -4.29 -23.91 -5.50
C PRO A 165 -4.62 -24.34 -6.94
N GLU A 166 -4.29 -23.50 -7.95
CA GLU A 166 -4.55 -23.81 -9.36
C GLU A 166 -3.49 -24.76 -9.91
N SER A 167 -3.90 -25.64 -10.85
CA SER A 167 -3.03 -26.58 -11.57
C SER A 167 -2.20 -25.95 -12.69
N THR A 168 -2.51 -24.69 -13.03
CA THR A 168 -1.82 -23.98 -14.12
C THR A 168 -1.22 -22.66 -13.65
N VAL A 169 -0.19 -22.20 -14.35
CA VAL A 169 0.50 -20.92 -14.10
C VAL A 169 0.52 -20.11 -15.40
N ASN A 170 0.23 -18.81 -15.30
CA ASN A 170 0.35 -17.89 -16.43
C ASN A 170 1.69 -17.18 -16.34
N LEU A 171 2.68 -17.60 -17.14
CA LEU A 171 3.99 -16.97 -17.22
C LEU A 171 4.00 -15.91 -18.33
N TYR A 172 4.87 -14.94 -18.17
CA TYR A 172 5.25 -14.03 -19.25
C TYR A 172 6.59 -14.46 -19.83
N VAL A 173 6.70 -14.38 -21.14
CA VAL A 173 7.90 -14.76 -21.87
C VAL A 173 8.32 -13.64 -22.83
N CYS A 174 9.61 -13.32 -22.83
CA CYS A 174 10.22 -12.36 -23.73
C CYS A 174 11.60 -12.86 -24.13
N ASP A 175 11.78 -13.19 -25.42
CA ASP A 175 13.06 -13.63 -25.97
C ASP A 175 13.72 -14.72 -25.09
N GLY A 176 12.97 -15.79 -24.81
CA GLY A 176 13.42 -16.95 -24.04
C GLY A 176 13.53 -16.76 -22.52
N TYR A 177 13.34 -15.55 -21.98
CA TYR A 177 13.26 -15.30 -20.54
C TYR A 177 11.83 -15.43 -20.05
N TYR A 178 11.61 -16.16 -18.96
CA TYR A 178 10.31 -16.44 -18.37
C TYR A 178 10.25 -15.90 -16.95
N ASP A 179 9.10 -15.24 -16.60
CA ASP A 179 8.85 -14.78 -15.25
C ASP A 179 7.35 -14.68 -14.95
N TYR A 180 6.99 -14.51 -13.66
CA TYR A 180 5.62 -14.25 -13.18
C TYR A 180 5.63 -13.11 -12.17
N LEU A 181 4.86 -12.04 -12.43
CA LEU A 181 4.92 -10.79 -11.67
C LEU A 181 3.59 -10.39 -11.02
N HIS A 182 2.63 -11.30 -10.89
CA HIS A 182 1.32 -11.10 -10.25
C HIS A 182 0.51 -9.88 -10.75
N SER A 183 0.87 -9.32 -11.91
CA SER A 183 0.26 -8.13 -12.54
C SER A 183 -0.01 -8.38 -14.03
N TYR A 184 -0.72 -7.46 -14.66
CA TYR A 184 -0.71 -7.33 -16.12
C TYR A 184 0.61 -6.71 -16.58
N MET A 185 0.93 -6.89 -17.87
CA MET A 185 2.13 -6.34 -18.49
C MET A 185 1.81 -5.70 -19.84
N ALA A 186 2.65 -4.75 -20.25
CA ALA A 186 2.60 -4.17 -21.58
C ALA A 186 2.80 -5.23 -22.67
N ALA A 187 2.37 -4.93 -23.90
CA ALA A 187 2.44 -5.88 -25.02
C ALA A 187 3.87 -6.13 -25.53
N SER A 188 4.75 -5.12 -25.39
CA SER A 188 6.15 -5.24 -25.78
C SER A 188 7.06 -4.42 -24.85
N THR A 189 8.37 -4.65 -24.92
CA THR A 189 9.36 -3.89 -24.15
C THR A 189 9.45 -2.44 -24.60
N GLY A 190 9.17 -2.13 -25.87
CA GLY A 190 9.19 -0.79 -26.42
C GLY A 190 8.05 0.14 -25.93
N CYS A 191 7.09 -0.38 -25.14
CA CYS A 191 6.10 0.45 -24.43
C CYS A 191 6.72 1.20 -23.22
N LEU A 192 7.96 0.88 -22.83
CA LEU A 192 8.66 1.54 -21.72
C LEU A 192 9.40 2.79 -22.25
N GLY A 193 8.74 3.94 -22.21
CA GLY A 193 9.32 5.22 -22.67
C GLY A 193 10.15 5.90 -21.59
N ASP A 194 9.49 6.38 -20.54
CA ASP A 194 10.11 7.19 -19.49
C ASP A 194 10.40 6.36 -18.24
N TYR A 195 11.65 6.32 -17.81
CA TYR A 195 12.08 5.72 -16.54
C TYR A 195 13.45 6.25 -16.14
N LEU A 196 13.79 6.14 -14.87
CA LEU A 196 15.11 6.46 -14.34
C LEU A 196 15.61 5.26 -13.50
N ILE A 197 16.83 4.82 -13.76
CA ILE A 197 17.53 3.81 -12.97
C ILE A 197 18.80 4.48 -12.43
N GLU A 198 18.86 4.62 -11.11
CA GLU A 198 19.92 5.38 -10.45
C GLU A 198 20.55 4.55 -9.33
N PRO A 199 21.87 4.62 -9.15
CA PRO A 199 22.51 4.01 -7.99
C PRO A 199 21.98 4.62 -6.68
N TYR A 200 21.51 3.78 -5.77
CA TYR A 200 21.06 4.16 -4.43
C TYR A 200 21.43 3.06 -3.45
N SER A 201 22.43 3.32 -2.63
CA SER A 201 23.03 2.29 -1.77
C SER A 201 22.01 1.60 -0.85
N PRO A 202 21.99 0.25 -0.81
CA PRO A 202 22.92 -0.72 -1.40
C PRO A 202 22.44 -1.31 -2.74
N GLY A 203 21.60 -0.64 -3.52
CA GLY A 203 20.99 -1.15 -4.74
C GLY A 203 20.80 -0.10 -5.83
N LEU A 204 19.73 -0.27 -6.60
CA LEU A 204 19.28 0.65 -7.65
C LEU A 204 17.89 1.20 -7.31
N MET A 205 17.72 2.50 -7.43
CA MET A 205 16.45 3.19 -7.35
C MET A 205 15.84 3.28 -8.74
N ILE A 206 14.59 2.88 -8.88
CA ILE A 206 13.86 2.86 -10.15
C ILE A 206 12.65 3.77 -10.02
N ARG A 207 12.68 4.90 -10.74
CA ARG A 207 11.58 5.87 -10.82
C ARG A 207 10.91 5.79 -12.18
N TYR A 208 9.60 5.91 -12.21
CA TYR A 208 8.80 5.74 -13.41
C TYR A 208 7.55 6.64 -13.34
N PRO A 209 6.84 6.88 -14.47
CA PRO A 209 5.67 7.73 -14.51
C PRO A 209 4.57 7.28 -13.57
N ARG A 210 3.98 8.22 -12.83
CA ARG A 210 2.94 7.97 -11.84
C ARG A 210 1.61 8.57 -12.30
N TYR A 211 0.54 7.75 -12.28
CA TYR A 211 -0.80 8.20 -12.71
C TYR A 211 -1.31 9.39 -11.89
N GLU A 212 -1.04 9.41 -10.59
CA GLU A 212 -1.42 10.49 -9.67
C GLU A 212 -0.68 11.82 -9.93
N LEU A 213 0.33 11.81 -10.76
CA LEU A 213 1.09 12.99 -11.20
C LEU A 213 0.89 13.30 -12.69
N GLY A 214 -0.18 12.76 -13.30
CA GLY A 214 -0.46 12.94 -14.73
C GLY A 214 0.61 12.28 -15.61
N ALA A 215 1.01 11.07 -15.30
CA ALA A 215 2.03 10.27 -15.98
C ALA A 215 3.43 10.92 -16.02
N LYS A 216 3.79 11.69 -15.00
CA LYS A 216 5.14 12.25 -14.82
C LYS A 216 5.94 11.41 -13.83
N ILE A 217 7.27 11.37 -14.03
CA ILE A 217 8.19 10.80 -13.05
C ILE A 217 8.28 11.76 -11.86
N PRO A 218 8.07 11.28 -10.61
CA PRO A 218 8.21 12.13 -9.43
C PRO A 218 9.65 12.63 -9.29
N GLU A 219 9.82 13.86 -8.78
CA GLU A 219 11.13 14.33 -8.35
C GLU A 219 11.62 13.45 -7.18
N PHE A 220 12.94 13.27 -7.09
CA PHE A 220 13.52 12.57 -5.97
C PHE A 220 13.48 13.47 -4.73
N VAL A 221 12.92 12.93 -3.65
CA VAL A 221 12.92 13.57 -2.33
C VAL A 221 13.65 12.66 -1.36
N GLU A 222 14.68 13.18 -0.72
CA GLU A 222 15.39 12.46 0.34
C GLU A 222 14.50 12.39 1.59
N GLU A 223 13.93 11.22 1.85
CA GLU A 223 13.07 10.95 3.01
C GLU A 223 13.89 10.20 4.07
N THR A 224 14.78 10.92 4.76
CA THR A 224 15.77 10.32 5.66
C THR A 224 15.14 9.55 6.83
N THR A 225 14.12 10.10 7.47
CA THR A 225 13.46 9.47 8.63
C THR A 225 12.64 8.26 8.18
N TYR A 226 11.88 8.43 7.11
CA TYR A 226 11.10 7.35 6.51
C TYR A 226 12.01 6.24 5.97
N GLY A 227 13.05 6.58 5.24
CA GLY A 227 14.02 5.64 4.67
C GLY A 227 14.77 4.82 5.74
N ARG A 228 15.16 5.44 6.86
CA ARG A 228 15.74 4.69 8.01
C ARG A 228 14.77 3.64 8.55
N THR A 229 13.49 3.98 8.65
CA THR A 229 12.47 3.05 9.14
C THR A 229 12.29 1.88 8.16
N LEU A 230 12.25 2.13 6.84
CA LEU A 230 12.24 1.08 5.82
C LEU A 230 13.45 0.15 5.92
N GLN A 231 14.65 0.71 6.10
CA GLN A 231 15.88 -0.08 6.26
C GLN A 231 15.86 -0.93 7.54
N ARG A 232 15.37 -0.37 8.66
CA ARG A 232 15.19 -1.12 9.92
C ARG A 232 14.20 -2.27 9.75
N ALA A 233 13.07 -2.02 9.06
CA ALA A 233 12.07 -3.04 8.75
C ALA A 233 12.67 -4.16 7.88
N TYR A 234 13.40 -3.81 6.82
CA TYR A 234 14.06 -4.78 5.96
C TYR A 234 15.09 -5.64 6.71
N ARG A 235 16.00 -5.00 7.48
CA ARG A 235 17.03 -5.75 8.23
C ARG A 235 16.40 -6.72 9.23
N TRP A 236 15.32 -6.32 9.87
CA TRP A 236 14.62 -7.16 10.82
C TRP A 236 13.90 -8.32 10.10
N SER A 237 13.15 -8.05 9.02
CA SER A 237 12.46 -9.09 8.27
C SER A 237 13.43 -10.11 7.67
N LYS A 238 14.60 -9.66 7.17
CA LYS A 238 15.67 -10.55 6.69
C LYS A 238 16.19 -11.44 7.83
N LYS A 239 16.53 -10.86 8.99
CA LYS A 239 17.03 -11.61 10.16
C LYS A 239 16.01 -12.59 10.72
N ALA A 240 14.73 -12.24 10.66
CA ALA A 240 13.64 -13.06 11.17
C ALA A 240 13.12 -14.09 10.14
N HIS A 241 13.59 -14.08 8.91
CA HIS A 241 13.08 -14.87 7.78
C HIS A 241 11.57 -14.64 7.59
N LEU A 242 11.21 -13.39 7.24
CA LEU A 242 9.83 -12.91 7.04
C LEU A 242 9.72 -11.99 5.82
N GLN A 243 10.56 -12.23 4.81
CA GLN A 243 10.59 -11.38 3.62
C GLN A 243 9.62 -11.83 2.54
N THR A 244 9.26 -13.13 2.51
CA THR A 244 8.34 -13.70 1.52
C THR A 244 7.14 -14.38 2.17
N ILE A 245 6.07 -14.57 1.39
CA ILE A 245 4.89 -15.32 1.85
C ILE A 245 5.28 -16.75 2.25
N SER A 246 6.20 -17.38 1.54
CA SER A 246 6.67 -18.74 1.84
C SER A 246 7.32 -18.82 3.22
N GLU A 247 8.22 -17.88 3.53
CA GLU A 247 8.87 -17.81 4.85
C GLU A 247 7.85 -17.66 5.99
N ILE A 248 6.82 -16.81 5.77
CA ILE A 248 5.73 -16.62 6.73
C ILE A 248 4.91 -17.90 6.91
N ASN A 249 4.56 -18.56 5.80
CA ASN A 249 3.81 -19.81 5.84
C ASN A 249 4.58 -20.91 6.58
N HIS A 250 5.89 -21.01 6.41
CA HIS A 250 6.71 -21.97 7.15
C HIS A 250 6.58 -21.79 8.68
N ARG A 251 6.47 -20.53 9.18
CA ARG A 251 6.23 -20.27 10.61
C ARG A 251 4.86 -20.78 11.07
N VAL A 252 3.83 -20.62 10.22
CA VAL A 252 2.46 -21.05 10.55
C VAL A 252 2.34 -22.58 10.46
N GLU A 253 2.93 -23.20 9.44
CA GLU A 253 2.85 -24.65 9.19
C GLU A 253 3.71 -25.48 10.16
N ALA A 254 4.71 -24.89 10.79
CA ALA A 254 5.55 -25.57 11.79
C ALA A 254 4.80 -25.92 13.10
N GLY A 255 3.51 -25.59 13.19
CA GLY A 255 2.61 -25.97 14.28
C GLY A 255 2.23 -24.83 15.23
N ALA A 256 1.30 -25.13 16.16
CA ALA A 256 0.70 -24.11 17.03
C ALA A 256 1.73 -23.38 17.92
N GLY A 257 2.77 -24.05 18.39
CA GLY A 257 3.86 -23.44 19.16
C GLY A 257 4.62 -22.40 18.33
N SER A 258 5.04 -22.76 17.11
CA SER A 258 5.73 -21.86 16.18
C SER A 258 4.85 -20.68 15.78
N THR A 259 3.56 -20.89 15.55
CA THR A 259 2.60 -19.82 15.25
C THR A 259 2.49 -18.84 16.40
N ARG A 260 2.40 -19.33 17.65
CA ARG A 260 2.37 -18.49 18.85
C ARG A 260 3.65 -17.67 18.97
N ASP A 261 4.80 -18.30 18.85
CA ASP A 261 6.11 -17.63 18.94
C ASP A 261 6.26 -16.58 17.84
N PHE A 262 5.79 -16.88 16.64
CA PHE A 262 5.80 -15.93 15.51
C PHE A 262 4.96 -14.68 15.82
N VAL A 263 3.73 -14.85 16.29
CA VAL A 263 2.86 -13.72 16.69
C VAL A 263 3.54 -12.91 17.80
N GLN A 264 3.99 -13.57 18.88
CA GLN A 264 4.63 -12.91 20.02
C GLN A 264 5.92 -12.18 19.62
N MET A 265 6.73 -12.72 18.73
CA MET A 265 7.92 -12.07 18.19
C MET A 265 7.57 -10.76 17.46
N CYS A 266 6.51 -10.74 16.65
CA CYS A 266 6.05 -9.55 15.97
C CYS A 266 5.52 -8.49 16.94
N GLU A 267 4.75 -8.91 17.95
CA GLU A 267 4.23 -8.02 18.99
C GLU A 267 5.35 -7.46 19.89
N ALA A 268 6.33 -8.29 20.25
CA ALA A 268 7.51 -7.86 21.00
C ALA A 268 8.30 -6.80 20.21
N ARG A 269 8.38 -6.93 18.88
CA ARG A 269 8.99 -5.90 18.02
C ARG A 269 8.24 -4.58 18.09
N HIS A 270 6.90 -4.60 18.07
CA HIS A 270 6.08 -3.40 18.25
C HIS A 270 6.27 -2.78 19.63
N ALA A 271 6.32 -3.61 20.68
CA ALA A 271 6.57 -3.14 22.05
C ALA A 271 7.95 -2.46 22.17
N ALA A 272 9.00 -3.05 21.56
CA ALA A 272 10.34 -2.46 21.56
C ALA A 272 10.38 -1.07 20.85
N MET A 273 9.67 -0.94 19.72
CA MET A 273 9.58 0.36 19.03
C MET A 273 8.79 1.39 19.84
N LEU A 274 7.79 0.96 20.59
CA LEU A 274 7.00 1.84 21.45
C LEU A 274 7.82 2.32 22.65
N CYS A 275 8.63 1.43 23.25
CA CYS A 275 9.58 1.78 24.30
C CYS A 275 10.63 2.79 23.80
N GLU A 276 11.25 2.55 22.63
CA GLU A 276 12.19 3.51 22.00
C GLU A 276 11.53 4.89 21.81
N LEU A 277 10.27 4.93 21.42
CA LEU A 277 9.50 6.16 21.28
C LEU A 277 9.24 6.82 22.65
N GLY A 278 8.89 6.04 23.66
CA GLY A 278 8.70 6.51 25.04
C GLY A 278 9.99 7.16 25.59
N ASP A 279 11.14 6.50 25.41
CA ASP A 279 12.46 7.05 25.80
C ASP A 279 12.74 8.40 25.10
N SER A 280 12.43 8.48 23.81
CA SER A 280 12.62 9.71 23.03
C SER A 280 11.74 10.86 23.51
N ILE A 281 10.48 10.59 23.88
CA ILE A 281 9.55 11.62 24.40
C ILE A 281 9.98 12.02 25.83
N GLU A 282 10.28 11.07 26.70
CA GLU A 282 10.67 11.31 28.08
C GLU A 282 11.93 12.17 28.16
N SER A 283 12.90 11.95 27.26
CA SER A 283 14.17 12.71 27.23
C SER A 283 14.00 14.22 26.97
N ASP A 284 12.84 14.66 26.44
CA ASP A 284 12.54 16.06 26.13
C ASP A 284 11.17 16.51 26.68
N ILE A 285 10.66 15.81 27.68
CA ILE A 285 9.29 16.04 28.20
C ILE A 285 9.09 17.44 28.79
N GLU A 286 10.16 18.06 29.32
CA GLU A 286 10.12 19.42 29.85
C GLU A 286 9.72 20.45 28.77
N ASN A 287 10.05 20.18 27.51
CA ASN A 287 9.70 21.04 26.38
C ASN A 287 8.41 20.62 25.69
N ILE A 288 8.12 19.32 25.58
CA ILE A 288 6.99 18.80 24.81
C ILE A 288 5.66 19.14 25.47
N ARG A 289 4.77 19.82 24.71
CA ARG A 289 3.39 20.12 25.12
C ARG A 289 2.37 19.46 24.20
N LEU A 290 2.76 19.18 22.97
CA LEU A 290 1.87 18.61 21.96
C LEU A 290 2.55 17.42 21.26
N ILE A 291 1.89 16.26 21.28
CA ILE A 291 2.29 15.08 20.53
C ILE A 291 1.28 14.87 19.38
N GLY A 292 1.70 15.10 18.15
CA GLY A 292 0.86 14.92 16.96
C GLY A 292 1.06 13.55 16.34
N ILE A 293 -0.03 12.78 16.16
CA ILE A 293 -0.01 11.45 15.55
C ILE A 293 -0.83 11.45 14.27
N ALA A 294 -0.16 11.36 13.13
CA ALA A 294 -0.84 11.21 11.86
C ALA A 294 -0.42 9.94 11.12
N GLY A 295 -1.28 9.51 10.24
CA GLY A 295 -1.04 8.37 9.38
C GLY A 295 -2.23 8.12 8.46
N PRO A 296 -2.03 7.39 7.38
CA PRO A 296 -3.08 7.13 6.40
C PRO A 296 -4.20 6.27 6.98
N SER A 297 -5.32 6.19 6.26
CA SER A 297 -6.46 5.36 6.67
C SER A 297 -6.02 3.90 6.92
N SER A 298 -6.54 3.29 7.98
CA SER A 298 -6.25 1.90 8.41
C SER A 298 -4.76 1.65 8.73
N SER A 299 -4.06 2.67 9.22
CA SER A 299 -2.70 2.52 9.74
C SER A 299 -2.65 2.00 11.18
N GLY A 300 -3.76 1.97 11.92
CA GLY A 300 -3.83 1.58 13.33
C GLY A 300 -3.61 2.73 14.31
N LYS A 301 -3.96 3.97 13.93
CA LYS A 301 -3.75 5.19 14.74
C LYS A 301 -4.37 5.10 16.12
N THR A 302 -5.65 4.73 16.20
CA THR A 302 -6.42 4.77 17.45
C THR A 302 -5.84 3.80 18.48
N THR A 303 -5.58 2.56 18.08
CA THR A 303 -4.92 1.58 18.97
C THR A 303 -3.51 2.02 19.34
N PHE A 304 -2.76 2.57 18.39
CA PHE A 304 -1.41 3.08 18.65
C PHE A 304 -1.41 4.22 19.68
N CYS A 305 -2.34 5.18 19.57
CA CYS A 305 -2.49 6.27 20.52
C CYS A 305 -2.72 5.75 21.95
N ASN A 306 -3.61 4.78 22.10
CA ASN A 306 -3.87 4.14 23.40
C ASN A 306 -2.62 3.43 23.93
N ARG A 307 -1.89 2.70 23.08
CA ARG A 307 -0.64 2.03 23.48
C ARG A 307 0.43 3.04 23.90
N LEU A 308 0.59 4.15 23.14
CA LEU A 308 1.54 5.22 23.49
C LEU A 308 1.13 5.88 24.82
N ARG A 309 -0.16 6.12 25.04
CA ARG A 309 -0.64 6.66 26.31
C ARG A 309 -0.25 5.77 27.48
N ILE A 310 -0.44 4.45 27.36
CA ILE A 310 -0.05 3.48 28.41
C ILE A 310 1.47 3.47 28.62
N GLU A 311 2.25 3.54 27.55
CA GLU A 311 3.72 3.62 27.61
C GLU A 311 4.16 4.88 28.36
N LEU A 312 3.56 6.03 28.09
CA LEU A 312 3.85 7.27 28.80
C LEU A 312 3.40 7.26 30.27
N LEU A 313 2.23 6.69 30.57
CA LEU A 313 1.76 6.48 31.94
C LEU A 313 2.74 5.64 32.76
N SER A 314 3.34 4.61 32.16
CA SER A 314 4.34 3.76 32.86
C SER A 314 5.62 4.52 33.25
N ARG A 315 5.82 5.72 32.66
CA ARG A 315 6.94 6.65 32.92
C ARG A 315 6.54 7.84 33.81
N GLY A 316 5.31 7.83 34.35
CA GLY A 316 4.76 8.93 35.16
C GLY A 316 4.33 10.15 34.34
N ILE A 317 4.20 10.01 33.02
CA ILE A 317 3.69 11.05 32.14
C ILE A 317 2.22 10.77 31.86
N GLU A 318 1.33 11.71 32.19
CA GLU A 318 -0.13 11.55 32.07
C GLU A 318 -0.69 12.37 30.89
N PRO A 319 -0.60 11.88 29.64
CA PRO A 319 -1.08 12.62 28.49
C PRO A 319 -2.60 12.63 28.40
N VAL A 320 -3.13 13.74 27.92
CA VAL A 320 -4.54 13.84 27.52
C VAL A 320 -4.68 13.57 26.02
N MET A 321 -5.63 12.75 25.63
CA MET A 321 -5.87 12.40 24.22
C MET A 321 -7.03 13.19 23.63
N ILE A 322 -6.85 13.74 22.43
CA ILE A 322 -7.86 14.46 21.65
C ILE A 322 -7.88 13.91 20.23
N SER A 323 -9.05 13.49 19.75
CA SER A 323 -9.24 13.13 18.34
C SER A 323 -9.57 14.36 17.52
N LEU A 324 -8.90 14.55 16.40
CA LEU A 324 -9.23 15.61 15.44
C LEU A 324 -10.59 15.37 14.77
N ASP A 325 -11.03 14.12 14.71
CA ASP A 325 -12.33 13.77 14.15
C ASP A 325 -13.50 14.38 14.94
N ASP A 326 -13.30 14.70 16.23
CA ASP A 326 -14.28 15.38 17.06
C ASP A 326 -14.49 16.85 16.68
N TYR A 327 -13.59 17.43 15.90
CA TYR A 327 -13.64 18.81 15.44
C TYR A 327 -14.18 18.98 14.02
N TYR A 328 -14.72 17.92 13.40
CA TYR A 328 -15.38 18.05 12.10
C TYR A 328 -16.54 19.03 12.15
N ARG A 329 -16.66 19.86 11.12
CA ARG A 329 -17.82 20.75 10.90
C ARG A 329 -18.99 19.95 10.36
N ASP A 330 -20.18 20.50 10.46
CA ASP A 330 -21.38 19.91 9.87
C ASP A 330 -21.22 19.82 8.33
N ARG A 331 -21.72 18.73 7.75
CA ARG A 331 -21.51 18.45 6.33
C ARG A 331 -22.00 19.57 5.41
N GLU A 332 -23.11 20.25 5.78
CA GLU A 332 -23.64 21.39 5.01
C GLU A 332 -22.73 22.62 5.08
N GLU A 333 -22.08 22.83 6.21
CA GLU A 333 -21.08 23.89 6.37
C GLU A 333 -19.84 23.59 5.51
N ILE A 334 -19.38 22.34 5.50
CA ILE A 334 -18.25 21.91 4.67
C ILE A 334 -18.53 22.11 3.18
N CYS A 335 -19.72 21.71 2.70
CA CYS A 335 -20.14 21.92 1.32
C CYS A 335 -20.10 23.41 0.94
N ARG A 336 -20.60 24.29 1.83
CA ARG A 336 -20.55 25.75 1.62
C ARG A 336 -19.12 26.29 1.58
N LEU A 337 -18.26 25.85 2.48
CA LEU A 337 -16.85 26.29 2.54
C LEU A 337 -16.04 25.85 1.32
N GLN A 338 -16.34 24.69 0.76
CA GLN A 338 -15.67 24.15 -0.42
C GLN A 338 -16.36 24.58 -1.73
N ASN A 339 -17.57 25.17 -1.65
CA ASN A 339 -18.38 25.55 -2.81
C ASN A 339 -18.65 24.40 -3.79
N VAL A 340 -19.03 23.25 -3.25
CA VAL A 340 -19.30 21.99 -3.98
C VAL A 340 -20.59 21.32 -3.49
N SER A 341 -21.11 20.38 -4.29
CA SER A 341 -22.24 19.54 -3.91
C SER A 341 -21.87 18.52 -2.82
N ARG A 342 -22.89 17.84 -2.24
CA ARG A 342 -22.67 16.79 -1.24
C ARG A 342 -21.89 15.59 -1.75
N GLU A 343 -22.00 15.31 -3.06
CA GLU A 343 -21.32 14.20 -3.74
C GLU A 343 -19.84 14.52 -4.05
N GLU A 344 -19.53 15.82 -4.25
CA GLU A 344 -18.20 16.28 -4.65
C GLU A 344 -17.33 16.75 -3.48
N VAL A 345 -17.88 16.76 -2.26
CA VAL A 345 -17.16 17.26 -1.08
C VAL A 345 -15.92 16.42 -0.76
N ASP A 346 -14.78 17.07 -0.63
CA ASP A 346 -13.53 16.48 -0.13
C ASP A 346 -13.54 16.46 1.41
N LEU A 347 -13.96 15.34 2.00
CA LEU A 347 -14.02 15.17 3.47
C LEU A 347 -12.62 15.04 4.12
N GLU A 348 -11.58 14.83 3.34
CA GLU A 348 -10.21 14.81 3.83
C GLU A 348 -9.56 16.22 3.84
N HIS A 349 -10.27 17.25 3.37
CA HIS A 349 -9.76 18.62 3.32
C HIS A 349 -9.65 19.23 4.72
N LEU A 350 -8.57 19.99 4.98
CA LEU A 350 -8.33 20.62 6.28
C LEU A 350 -9.48 21.53 6.75
N ASN A 351 -10.19 22.18 5.83
CA ASN A 351 -11.36 23.04 6.15
C ASN A 351 -12.57 22.26 6.66
N CYS A 352 -12.54 20.93 6.64
CA CYS A 352 -13.56 20.11 7.31
C CYS A 352 -13.48 20.22 8.83
N LEU A 353 -12.31 20.61 9.35
CA LEU A 353 -12.10 20.82 10.78
C LEU A 353 -12.36 22.26 11.19
N ASP A 354 -12.89 22.45 12.36
CA ASP A 354 -12.98 23.74 13.03
C ASP A 354 -11.65 24.08 13.71
N ILE A 355 -10.73 24.58 12.90
CA ILE A 355 -9.35 24.89 13.33
C ILE A 355 -9.34 25.98 14.41
N GLU A 356 -10.27 26.94 14.36
CA GLU A 356 -10.35 28.03 15.33
C GLU A 356 -10.76 27.50 16.70
N LEU A 357 -11.81 26.67 16.76
CA LEU A 357 -12.23 26.01 17.99
C LEU A 357 -11.13 25.10 18.54
N PHE A 358 -10.49 24.31 17.65
CA PHE A 358 -9.40 23.43 18.03
C PHE A 358 -8.23 24.21 18.68
N ASN A 359 -7.76 25.28 18.02
CA ASN A 359 -6.65 26.07 18.55
C ASN A 359 -7.01 26.79 19.86
N ARG A 360 -8.23 27.26 20.03
CA ARG A 360 -8.72 27.84 21.29
C ARG A 360 -8.66 26.81 22.40
N ASN A 361 -9.29 25.66 22.20
CA ASN A 361 -9.30 24.59 23.20
C ASN A 361 -7.88 24.11 23.54
N LEU A 362 -7.01 23.99 22.52
CA LEU A 362 -5.61 23.60 22.72
C LEU A 362 -4.83 24.63 23.54
N PHE A 363 -5.03 25.92 23.25
CA PHE A 363 -4.39 27.01 23.99
C PHE A 363 -4.85 27.04 25.46
N ASP A 364 -6.16 26.94 25.71
CA ASP A 364 -6.73 26.94 27.05
C ASP A 364 -6.21 25.75 27.87
N LEU A 365 -6.17 24.55 27.27
CA LEU A 365 -5.64 23.34 27.91
C LEU A 365 -4.15 23.46 28.26
N ILE A 366 -3.34 24.01 27.37
CA ILE A 366 -1.88 24.20 27.62
C ILE A 366 -1.67 25.19 28.77
N ASN A 367 -2.56 26.16 28.94
CA ASN A 367 -2.54 27.10 30.06
C ASN A 367 -3.15 26.53 31.36
N GLY A 368 -3.56 25.25 31.36
CA GLY A 368 -4.10 24.57 32.52
C GLY A 368 -5.55 24.88 32.83
N GLU A 369 -6.28 25.49 31.89
CA GLU A 369 -7.70 25.73 32.02
C GLU A 369 -8.52 24.44 31.81
N GLU A 370 -9.73 24.43 32.35
CA GLU A 370 -10.71 23.36 32.14
C GLU A 370 -11.49 23.64 30.86
N VAL A 371 -11.54 22.66 29.95
CA VAL A 371 -12.15 22.79 28.62
C VAL A 371 -13.14 21.65 28.36
N THR A 372 -14.34 21.99 27.92
CA THR A 372 -15.30 21.02 27.39
C THR A 372 -15.04 20.82 25.91
N LEU A 373 -14.58 19.62 25.56
CA LEU A 373 -14.27 19.25 24.17
C LEU A 373 -15.56 18.97 23.40
N PRO A 374 -15.60 19.23 22.08
CA PRO A 374 -16.65 18.70 21.22
C PRO A 374 -16.50 17.18 21.06
N ARG A 375 -17.58 16.53 20.63
CA ARG A 375 -17.58 15.14 20.12
C ARG A 375 -18.39 15.12 18.83
N PHE A 376 -17.81 14.55 17.77
CA PHE A 376 -18.55 14.39 16.51
C PHE A 376 -19.38 13.11 16.53
N ASP A 377 -20.69 13.24 16.33
CA ASP A 377 -21.58 12.10 16.18
C ASP A 377 -21.75 11.76 14.69
N PHE A 378 -21.10 10.70 14.24
CA PHE A 378 -21.14 10.25 12.84
C PHE A 378 -22.53 9.78 12.37
N LYS A 379 -23.43 9.42 13.30
CA LYS A 379 -24.81 9.04 12.96
C LYS A 379 -25.68 10.25 12.74
N LEU A 380 -25.50 11.27 13.60
CA LEU A 380 -26.23 12.53 13.51
C LEU A 380 -25.61 13.49 12.47
N GLY A 381 -24.31 13.34 12.20
CA GLY A 381 -23.57 14.17 11.24
C GLY A 381 -23.23 15.57 11.72
N HIS A 382 -23.24 15.81 13.05
CA HIS A 382 -22.88 17.07 13.67
C HIS A 382 -22.18 16.87 15.02
N ARG A 383 -21.59 17.96 15.52
CA ARG A 383 -20.94 17.99 16.84
C ARG A 383 -21.96 18.03 17.96
N VAL A 384 -21.66 17.32 19.03
CA VAL A 384 -22.35 17.37 20.32
C VAL A 384 -21.35 17.73 21.41
N GLU A 385 -21.84 18.10 22.59
CA GLU A 385 -21.01 18.33 23.77
C GLU A 385 -20.33 17.02 24.19
N GLY A 386 -19.01 17.06 24.37
CA GLY A 386 -18.21 15.93 24.78
C GLY A 386 -17.80 15.99 26.25
N ARG A 387 -16.61 15.50 26.56
CA ARG A 387 -16.08 15.46 27.92
C ARG A 387 -15.39 16.77 28.30
N THR A 388 -15.48 17.15 29.57
CA THR A 388 -14.68 18.23 30.16
C THR A 388 -13.38 17.67 30.69
N ILE A 389 -12.26 18.30 30.32
CA ILE A 389 -10.92 17.87 30.68
C ILE A 389 -10.06 19.04 31.12
N ARG A 390 -9.01 18.71 31.88
CA ARG A 390 -7.91 19.61 32.24
C ARG A 390 -6.59 18.89 32.07
N VAL A 391 -5.54 19.58 31.63
CA VAL A 391 -4.19 19.03 31.49
C VAL A 391 -3.39 19.41 32.73
N GLY A 392 -2.73 18.44 33.36
CA GLY A 392 -1.83 18.67 34.48
C GLY A 392 -0.57 19.42 34.04
N GLU A 393 0.05 20.15 34.95
CA GLU A 393 1.30 20.87 34.67
C GLU A 393 2.40 19.89 34.21
N GLY A 394 3.08 20.22 33.11
CA GLY A 394 4.14 19.39 32.53
C GLY A 394 3.68 18.17 31.72
N HIS A 395 2.38 17.87 31.68
CA HIS A 395 1.87 16.76 30.88
C HIS A 395 1.51 17.17 29.44
N PRO A 396 1.78 16.34 28.42
CA PRO A 396 1.51 16.69 27.03
C PRO A 396 0.08 16.36 26.61
N ILE A 397 -0.37 17.00 25.53
CA ILE A 397 -1.61 16.67 24.83
C ILE A 397 -1.25 15.79 23.62
N ILE A 398 -1.88 14.63 23.48
CA ILE A 398 -1.80 13.79 22.29
C ILE A 398 -2.96 14.14 21.37
N ILE A 399 -2.67 14.58 20.15
CA ILE A 399 -3.68 14.73 19.09
C ILE A 399 -3.51 13.65 18.04
N GLU A 400 -4.61 13.05 17.60
CA GLU A 400 -4.57 12.06 16.53
C GLU A 400 -5.53 12.45 15.40
N GLY A 401 -5.11 12.18 14.17
CA GLY A 401 -5.89 12.40 12.95
C GLY A 401 -5.01 12.60 11.73
N ILE A 402 -5.63 12.64 10.56
CA ILE A 402 -4.89 12.77 9.29
C ILE A 402 -4.10 14.08 9.17
N HIS A 403 -4.56 15.13 9.86
CA HIS A 403 -3.96 16.46 9.85
C HIS A 403 -3.05 16.76 11.04
N ALA A 404 -2.83 15.81 11.96
CA ALA A 404 -2.09 16.06 13.20
C ALA A 404 -0.62 16.53 13.00
N LEU A 405 -0.01 16.27 11.83
CA LEU A 405 1.33 16.76 11.46
C LEU A 405 1.30 18.06 10.64
N ASN A 406 0.13 18.54 10.24
CA ASN A 406 0.01 19.76 9.43
C ASN A 406 0.26 21.00 10.29
N GLU A 407 1.28 21.79 9.94
CA GLU A 407 1.64 23.01 10.67
C GLU A 407 0.52 24.05 10.72
N LYS A 408 -0.37 24.06 9.72
CA LYS A 408 -1.53 24.95 9.71
C LYS A 408 -2.53 24.64 10.82
N LEU A 409 -2.59 23.39 11.30
CA LEU A 409 -3.48 22.99 12.38
C LEU A 409 -3.00 23.50 13.74
N SER A 410 -1.70 23.45 14.00
CA SER A 410 -1.11 23.76 15.31
C SER A 410 -0.09 24.91 15.24
N GLY A 411 -0.31 25.89 14.35
CA GLY A 411 0.59 27.00 14.11
C GLY A 411 0.84 27.89 15.33
N SER A 412 -0.11 27.93 16.29
CA SER A 412 -0.01 28.66 17.55
C SER A 412 1.02 28.07 18.53
N ILE A 413 1.39 26.79 18.39
CA ILE A 413 2.36 26.11 19.25
C ILE A 413 3.75 26.19 18.64
N PRO A 414 4.79 26.60 19.41
CA PRO A 414 6.17 26.60 18.94
C PRO A 414 6.65 25.22 18.49
N LYS A 415 7.51 25.16 17.48
CA LYS A 415 8.00 23.88 16.94
C LYS A 415 8.71 23.00 17.97
N HIS A 416 9.50 23.58 18.86
CA HIS A 416 10.23 22.87 19.90
C HIS A 416 9.31 22.27 20.99
N GLN A 417 8.06 22.69 21.06
CA GLN A 417 7.05 22.13 21.96
C GLN A 417 6.21 21.03 21.32
N LYS A 418 6.51 20.67 20.07
CA LYS A 418 5.79 19.64 19.32
C LYS A 418 6.65 18.40 19.10
N TYR A 419 6.06 17.24 19.35
CA TYR A 419 6.63 15.97 18.95
C TYR A 419 5.72 15.31 17.93
N LYS A 420 6.23 15.04 16.73
CA LYS A 420 5.45 14.56 15.59
C LYS A 420 5.73 13.10 15.31
N ILE A 421 4.68 12.29 15.22
CA ILE A 421 4.75 10.85 14.97
C ILE A 421 3.95 10.53 13.71
N TYR A 422 4.62 9.93 12.74
CA TYR A 422 3.95 9.35 11.58
C TYR A 422 3.81 7.84 11.75
N ILE A 423 2.59 7.31 11.62
CA ILE A 423 2.31 5.88 11.72
C ILE A 423 1.78 5.33 10.40
N ALA A 424 2.45 4.33 9.86
CA ALA A 424 1.98 3.61 8.67
C ALA A 424 2.52 2.17 8.65
N PRO A 425 1.80 1.20 8.09
CA PRO A 425 2.37 -0.11 7.84
C PRO A 425 3.45 0.02 6.76
N GLN A 426 4.65 -0.43 7.08
CA GLN A 426 5.79 -0.43 6.17
C GLN A 426 6.31 -1.86 6.03
N ALA A 427 5.44 -2.70 5.50
CA ALA A 427 5.79 -4.08 5.22
C ALA A 427 6.88 -4.13 4.14
N GLN A 428 8.02 -4.73 4.49
CA GLN A 428 9.06 -5.12 3.55
C GLN A 428 8.89 -6.61 3.28
N MET A 429 7.75 -6.95 2.68
CA MET A 429 7.31 -8.31 2.38
C MET A 429 7.00 -8.41 0.90
N ASN A 430 7.37 -9.52 0.32
CA ASN A 430 7.14 -9.84 -1.07
C ASN A 430 6.29 -11.10 -1.21
N ILE A 431 5.64 -11.25 -2.35
CA ILE A 431 5.04 -12.52 -2.76
C ILE A 431 6.17 -13.49 -3.13
N ASP A 432 7.06 -13.05 -4.00
CA ASP A 432 8.32 -13.63 -4.42
C ASP A 432 9.35 -12.50 -4.61
N ASP A 433 10.59 -12.80 -4.90
CA ASP A 433 11.68 -11.81 -4.99
C ASP A 433 11.41 -10.69 -6.01
N HIS A 434 10.68 -10.97 -7.07
CA HIS A 434 10.35 -10.00 -8.10
C HIS A 434 9.01 -9.28 -7.89
N SER A 435 8.21 -9.67 -6.90
CA SER A 435 6.85 -9.20 -6.70
C SER A 435 6.64 -8.64 -5.29
N PRO A 436 6.99 -7.37 -5.04
CA PRO A 436 6.75 -6.74 -3.75
C PRO A 436 5.26 -6.62 -3.47
N LEU A 437 4.87 -6.85 -2.20
CA LEU A 437 3.50 -6.68 -1.74
C LEU A 437 3.21 -5.18 -1.59
N ASN A 438 2.12 -4.73 -2.20
CA ASN A 438 1.75 -3.32 -2.15
C ASN A 438 1.17 -2.97 -0.77
N ILE A 439 1.82 -2.04 -0.06
CA ILE A 439 1.38 -1.53 1.25
C ILE A 439 -0.04 -0.93 1.18
N THR A 440 -0.40 -0.35 0.05
CA THR A 440 -1.75 0.20 -0.17
C THR A 440 -2.80 -0.90 -0.16
N ASP A 441 -2.51 -2.06 -0.74
CA ASP A 441 -3.41 -3.21 -0.75
C ASP A 441 -3.55 -3.82 0.66
N LEU A 442 -2.48 -3.87 1.45
CA LEU A 442 -2.53 -4.28 2.85
C LEU A 442 -3.51 -3.41 3.65
N ARG A 443 -3.41 -2.08 3.49
CA ARG A 443 -4.30 -1.14 4.18
C ARG A 443 -5.74 -1.23 3.68
N LEU A 444 -5.96 -1.48 2.39
CA LEU A 444 -7.28 -1.74 1.84
C LEU A 444 -7.92 -2.97 2.47
N ILE A 445 -7.16 -4.05 2.65
CA ILE A 445 -7.63 -5.28 3.31
C ILE A 445 -7.97 -4.99 4.78
N ARG A 446 -7.12 -4.28 5.53
CA ARG A 446 -7.41 -3.85 6.90
C ARG A 446 -8.73 -3.07 6.98
N ARG A 447 -8.89 -2.06 6.09
CA ARG A 447 -10.11 -1.23 6.03
C ARG A 447 -11.34 -2.06 5.70
N MET A 448 -11.24 -2.92 4.71
CA MET A 448 -12.34 -3.78 4.27
C MET A 448 -12.82 -4.70 5.41
N VAL A 449 -11.89 -5.37 6.09
CA VAL A 449 -12.23 -6.25 7.22
C VAL A 449 -12.86 -5.47 8.38
N ARG A 450 -12.34 -4.30 8.72
CA ARG A 450 -12.91 -3.41 9.74
C ARG A 450 -14.30 -2.93 9.34
N ASP A 451 -14.45 -2.39 8.13
CA ASP A 451 -15.69 -1.77 7.68
C ASP A 451 -16.83 -2.80 7.57
N MET A 452 -16.51 -4.05 7.15
CA MET A 452 -17.47 -5.16 7.20
C MET A 452 -17.84 -5.56 8.63
N SER A 453 -16.86 -5.60 9.54
CA SER A 453 -17.10 -6.10 10.91
C SER A 453 -17.82 -5.09 11.80
N PHE A 454 -17.60 -3.77 11.63
CA PHE A 454 -18.03 -2.76 12.58
C PHE A 454 -18.85 -1.63 11.96
N ARG A 455 -18.87 -1.48 10.64
CA ARG A 455 -19.55 -0.38 9.94
C ARG A 455 -20.64 -0.83 8.97
N GLY A 456 -20.86 -2.14 8.86
CA GLY A 456 -21.86 -2.73 7.96
C GLY A 456 -21.64 -2.42 6.47
N SER A 457 -20.39 -2.10 6.07
CA SER A 457 -20.06 -1.76 4.69
C SER A 457 -19.53 -2.99 3.94
N PRO A 458 -20.14 -3.41 2.82
CA PRO A 458 -19.64 -4.54 2.05
C PRO A 458 -18.29 -4.24 1.39
N ALA A 459 -17.52 -5.31 1.06
CA ALA A 459 -16.19 -5.22 0.48
C ALA A 459 -16.15 -4.36 -0.80
N ALA A 460 -17.08 -4.56 -1.72
CA ALA A 460 -17.15 -3.79 -2.97
C ALA A 460 -17.26 -2.28 -2.73
N ARG A 461 -18.07 -1.84 -1.75
CA ARG A 461 -18.21 -0.43 -1.41
C ARG A 461 -16.91 0.16 -0.84
N THR A 462 -16.21 -0.60 0.00
CA THR A 462 -14.92 -0.15 0.54
C THR A 462 -13.88 0.01 -0.56
N ILE A 463 -13.85 -0.90 -1.53
CA ILE A 463 -12.97 -0.82 -2.71
C ILE A 463 -13.32 0.40 -3.57
N ASP A 464 -14.60 0.64 -3.82
CA ASP A 464 -15.09 1.79 -4.61
C ASP A 464 -14.62 3.12 -4.03
N MET A 465 -14.75 3.30 -2.73
CA MET A 465 -14.32 4.51 -2.03
C MET A 465 -12.79 4.67 -1.91
N TRP A 466 -12.02 3.61 -2.20
CA TRP A 466 -10.58 3.60 -1.89
C TRP A 466 -9.77 4.63 -2.66
N GLN A 467 -10.13 4.90 -3.92
CA GLN A 467 -9.42 5.90 -4.73
C GLN A 467 -9.55 7.31 -4.14
N SER A 468 -10.71 7.70 -3.65
CA SER A 468 -10.93 8.99 -2.99
C SER A 468 -10.05 9.13 -1.74
N VAL A 469 -9.98 8.08 -0.90
CA VAL A 469 -9.10 8.04 0.28
C VAL A 469 -7.64 8.22 -0.14
N ARG A 470 -7.20 7.54 -1.20
CA ARG A 470 -5.82 7.67 -1.71
C ARG A 470 -5.50 9.09 -2.18
N ASN A 471 -6.43 9.74 -2.85
CA ASN A 471 -6.26 11.12 -3.30
C ASN A 471 -6.09 12.07 -2.11
N GLY A 472 -6.87 11.89 -1.05
CA GLY A 472 -6.72 12.65 0.20
C GLY A 472 -5.36 12.44 0.87
N GLU A 473 -4.85 11.20 0.90
CA GLU A 473 -3.53 10.90 1.45
C GLU A 473 -2.40 11.61 0.71
N PHE A 474 -2.41 11.60 -0.63
CA PHE A 474 -1.41 12.31 -1.45
C PHE A 474 -1.44 13.81 -1.22
N LYS A 475 -2.62 14.39 -1.00
CA LYS A 475 -2.81 15.82 -0.84
C LYS A 475 -2.49 16.31 0.57
N TRP A 476 -2.84 15.53 1.61
CA TRP A 476 -2.88 16.03 2.97
C TRP A 476 -1.91 15.35 3.94
N ILE A 477 -1.53 14.08 3.70
CA ILE A 477 -0.73 13.30 4.64
C ILE A 477 0.72 13.24 4.23
N TYR A 478 1.01 12.74 3.03
CA TYR A 478 2.39 12.51 2.58
C TYR A 478 3.28 13.76 2.53
N PRO A 479 2.78 14.99 2.19
CA PRO A 479 3.61 16.18 2.24
C PRO A 479 4.18 16.52 3.63
N ASN A 480 3.55 15.98 4.70
CA ASN A 480 3.93 16.27 6.07
C ASN A 480 4.69 15.12 6.75
N GLN A 481 4.87 13.97 6.08
CA GLN A 481 5.42 12.76 6.72
C GLN A 481 6.89 12.90 7.10
N GLU A 482 7.72 13.56 6.28
CA GLU A 482 9.16 13.70 6.55
C GLU A 482 9.45 14.69 7.70
N GLY A 483 8.49 15.56 8.01
CA GLY A 483 8.54 16.43 9.18
C GLY A 483 8.30 15.71 10.51
N ALA A 484 8.12 14.39 10.54
CA ALA A 484 7.93 13.61 11.75
C ALA A 484 9.27 13.38 12.50
N ASN A 485 9.22 13.52 13.82
CA ASN A 485 10.35 13.18 14.71
C ASN A 485 10.54 11.65 14.78
N PHE A 486 9.44 10.90 14.68
CA PHE A 486 9.45 9.45 14.73
C PHE A 486 8.49 8.85 13.70
N VAL A 487 8.92 7.76 13.04
CA VAL A 487 8.08 6.99 12.13
C VAL A 487 7.86 5.61 12.72
N PHE A 488 6.60 5.32 13.11
CA PHE A 488 6.22 4.03 13.66
C PHE A 488 5.73 3.09 12.55
N ASN A 489 6.40 1.95 12.39
CA ASN A 489 5.97 0.91 11.45
C ASN A 489 4.89 0.04 12.08
N SER A 490 3.65 0.19 11.64
CA SER A 490 2.49 -0.56 12.16
C SER A 490 2.24 -1.90 11.45
N ALA A 491 3.12 -2.36 10.56
CA ALA A 491 2.97 -3.65 9.90
C ALA A 491 3.27 -4.82 10.85
N LEU A 492 2.40 -5.81 10.81
CA LEU A 492 2.57 -7.08 11.51
C LEU A 492 2.68 -8.19 10.45
N PRO A 493 3.84 -8.83 10.27
CA PRO A 493 4.03 -9.83 9.22
C PRO A 493 2.99 -10.96 9.19
N TYR A 494 2.41 -11.30 10.34
CA TYR A 494 1.38 -12.34 10.45
C TYR A 494 -0.04 -11.86 10.09
N GLU A 495 -0.29 -10.57 9.93
CA GLU A 495 -1.64 -10.01 9.84
C GLU A 495 -2.45 -10.51 8.65
N LEU A 496 -1.81 -10.75 7.48
CA LEU A 496 -2.51 -11.29 6.33
C LEU A 496 -2.92 -12.75 6.51
N CYS A 497 -2.21 -13.52 7.33
CA CYS A 497 -2.64 -14.87 7.75
C CYS A 497 -3.96 -14.85 8.54
N VAL A 498 -4.21 -13.75 9.25
CA VAL A 498 -5.44 -13.53 10.03
C VAL A 498 -6.53 -12.89 9.19
N LEU A 499 -6.24 -11.76 8.56
CA LEU A 499 -7.20 -10.94 7.80
C LEU A 499 -7.82 -11.70 6.63
N ARG A 500 -7.08 -12.61 6.00
CA ARG A 500 -7.56 -13.40 4.86
C ARG A 500 -8.83 -14.19 5.16
N GLN A 501 -9.05 -14.59 6.41
CA GLN A 501 -10.19 -15.42 6.79
C GLN A 501 -11.53 -14.71 6.53
N LYS A 502 -11.57 -13.39 6.76
CA LYS A 502 -12.74 -12.56 6.46
C LYS A 502 -12.66 -11.94 5.05
N ALA A 503 -11.45 -11.53 4.64
CA ALA A 503 -11.27 -10.82 3.38
C ALA A 503 -11.47 -11.71 2.16
N LEU A 504 -10.92 -12.93 2.15
CA LEU A 504 -10.93 -13.79 0.97
C LEU A 504 -12.34 -14.26 0.55
N PRO A 505 -13.23 -14.70 1.47
CA PRO A 505 -14.62 -14.98 1.13
C PRO A 505 -15.34 -13.77 0.55
N ALA A 506 -15.26 -12.62 1.21
CA ALA A 506 -15.93 -11.40 0.78
C ALA A 506 -15.45 -10.87 -0.59
N LEU A 507 -14.16 -11.01 -0.90
CA LEU A 507 -13.63 -10.67 -2.21
C LEU A 507 -14.12 -11.61 -3.32
N ARG A 508 -14.37 -12.89 -3.01
CA ARG A 508 -14.89 -13.88 -3.96
C ARG A 508 -16.38 -13.69 -4.30
N GLU A 509 -17.11 -12.96 -3.46
CA GLU A 509 -18.51 -12.58 -3.74
C GLU A 509 -18.62 -11.48 -4.80
N ILE A 510 -17.54 -10.76 -5.09
CA ILE A 510 -17.49 -9.73 -6.13
C ILE A 510 -17.36 -10.42 -7.49
N GLY A 511 -18.45 -10.43 -8.26
CA GLY A 511 -18.54 -11.07 -9.56
C GLY A 511 -17.74 -10.36 -10.66
N ASP A 512 -17.55 -11.02 -11.77
CA ASP A 512 -16.77 -10.52 -12.91
C ASP A 512 -17.43 -9.38 -13.70
N ASP A 513 -18.73 -9.15 -13.45
CA ASP A 513 -19.52 -8.02 -13.93
C ASP A 513 -19.43 -6.76 -13.06
N ASP A 514 -18.90 -6.88 -11.83
CA ASP A 514 -18.73 -5.75 -10.91
C ASP A 514 -17.52 -4.88 -11.32
N PRO A 515 -17.66 -3.55 -11.33
CA PRO A 515 -16.53 -2.62 -11.60
C PRO A 515 -15.32 -2.82 -10.67
N GLN A 516 -15.53 -3.32 -9.45
CA GLN A 516 -14.49 -3.55 -8.46
C GLN A 516 -13.79 -4.91 -8.60
N PHE A 517 -14.25 -5.76 -9.52
CA PHE A 517 -13.72 -7.10 -9.73
C PHE A 517 -12.21 -7.15 -9.95
N LEU A 518 -11.65 -6.20 -10.72
CA LEU A 518 -10.21 -6.18 -11.00
C LEU A 518 -9.38 -6.03 -9.72
N VAL A 519 -9.79 -5.12 -8.83
CA VAL A 519 -9.14 -4.89 -7.54
C VAL A 519 -9.34 -6.11 -6.64
N ALA A 520 -10.56 -6.63 -6.56
CA ALA A 520 -10.87 -7.84 -5.78
C ALA A 520 -10.02 -9.04 -6.24
N ASN A 521 -9.96 -9.29 -7.55
CA ASN A 521 -9.18 -10.39 -8.12
C ASN A 521 -7.66 -10.21 -7.87
N ARG A 522 -7.14 -8.97 -7.91
CA ARG A 522 -5.75 -8.69 -7.54
C ARG A 522 -5.47 -9.05 -6.09
N LEU A 523 -6.35 -8.68 -5.14
CA LEU A 523 -6.21 -9.01 -3.73
C LEU A 523 -6.30 -10.53 -3.51
N ILE A 524 -7.22 -11.21 -4.18
CA ILE A 524 -7.36 -12.67 -4.13
C ILE A 524 -6.06 -13.36 -4.59
N LYS A 525 -5.41 -12.84 -5.65
CA LYS A 525 -4.23 -13.47 -6.27
C LYS A 525 -3.08 -13.71 -5.29
N TYR A 526 -2.90 -12.88 -4.29
CA TYR A 526 -1.85 -13.11 -3.28
C TYR A 526 -2.40 -13.57 -1.92
N LEU A 527 -3.60 -13.13 -1.50
CA LEU A 527 -4.20 -13.58 -0.23
C LEU A 527 -4.39 -15.10 -0.17
N LYS A 528 -4.66 -15.74 -1.31
CA LYS A 528 -4.84 -17.20 -1.39
C LYS A 528 -3.59 -18.00 -1.02
N TYR A 529 -2.40 -17.41 -1.14
CA TYR A 529 -1.14 -18.07 -0.82
C TYR A 529 -0.84 -18.12 0.69
N PHE A 530 -1.36 -17.18 1.49
CA PHE A 530 -1.13 -17.19 2.93
C PHE A 530 -1.79 -18.38 3.61
N ARG A 531 -1.14 -18.97 4.59
CA ARG A 531 -1.76 -19.95 5.51
C ARG A 531 -2.56 -19.22 6.60
N PRO A 532 -3.76 -19.71 6.98
CA PRO A 532 -4.56 -19.05 8.02
C PRO A 532 -3.98 -19.31 9.41
N ILE A 533 -4.04 -18.27 10.27
CA ILE A 533 -3.92 -18.41 11.71
C ILE A 533 -5.33 -18.43 12.27
N GLU A 534 -5.84 -19.63 12.61
CA GLU A 534 -7.23 -19.84 13.03
C GLU A 534 -7.44 -19.49 14.51
N ASP A 535 -6.46 -19.81 15.35
CA ASP A 535 -6.52 -19.48 16.79
C ASP A 535 -6.17 -18.00 17.02
N LEU A 536 -7.19 -17.17 17.11
CA LEU A 536 -7.04 -15.74 17.39
C LEU A 536 -6.67 -15.42 18.85
N SER A 537 -6.70 -16.40 19.75
CA SER A 537 -6.33 -16.22 21.17
C SER A 537 -4.84 -15.94 21.36
N VAL A 538 -4.01 -16.34 20.39
CA VAL A 538 -2.56 -16.06 20.39
C VAL A 538 -2.22 -14.58 20.19
N ILE A 539 -3.19 -13.78 19.71
CA ILE A 539 -3.03 -12.34 19.42
C ILE A 539 -3.41 -11.55 20.67
N PRO A 540 -2.49 -10.76 21.26
CA PRO A 540 -2.78 -9.95 22.44
C PRO A 540 -3.97 -9.00 22.24
N CYS A 541 -4.72 -8.71 23.32
CA CYS A 541 -5.87 -7.79 23.24
C CYS A 541 -5.48 -6.34 22.94
N ASN A 542 -4.23 -5.94 23.20
CA ASN A 542 -3.67 -4.63 22.88
C ASN A 542 -2.94 -4.58 21.54
N SER A 543 -2.99 -5.66 20.73
CA SER A 543 -2.42 -5.65 19.37
C SER A 543 -3.09 -4.62 18.48
N LEU A 544 -2.31 -3.96 17.61
CA LEU A 544 -2.84 -3.07 16.56
C LEU A 544 -3.81 -3.80 15.63
N LEU A 545 -3.63 -5.11 15.43
CA LEU A 545 -4.50 -5.90 14.58
C LEU A 545 -5.93 -5.98 15.11
N ARG A 546 -6.12 -5.89 16.46
CA ARG A 546 -7.43 -5.94 17.11
C ARG A 546 -8.36 -4.80 16.70
N GLU A 547 -7.84 -3.66 16.27
CA GLU A 547 -8.63 -2.56 15.67
C GLU A 547 -9.45 -3.04 14.45
N PHE A 548 -8.95 -4.04 13.71
CA PHE A 548 -9.57 -4.52 12.48
C PHE A 548 -10.39 -5.79 12.66
N ILE A 549 -9.97 -6.68 13.57
CA ILE A 549 -10.59 -8.00 13.76
C ILE A 549 -11.51 -8.08 14.98
N GLY A 550 -11.42 -7.10 15.89
CA GLY A 550 -12.16 -7.07 17.15
C GLY A 550 -11.44 -7.71 18.33
N GLY A 551 -12.04 -7.59 19.52
CA GLY A 551 -11.47 -8.08 20.76
C GLY A 551 -10.33 -7.23 21.29
N SER A 552 -10.32 -5.92 20.97
CA SER A 552 -9.41 -4.94 21.58
C SER A 552 -9.76 -4.72 23.06
N CYS A 553 -8.74 -4.52 23.90
CA CYS A 553 -8.91 -4.01 25.26
C CYS A 553 -9.08 -2.49 25.32
N PHE A 554 -9.02 -1.82 24.18
CA PHE A 554 -9.25 -0.39 24.04
C PHE A 554 -10.59 -0.14 23.34
N ASP A 555 -11.22 1.00 23.63
CA ASP A 555 -12.36 1.52 22.87
C ASP A 555 -11.84 2.08 21.54
N VAL A 556 -12.09 1.34 20.43
CA VAL A 556 -11.57 1.64 19.08
C VAL A 556 -12.68 1.62 18.03
#